data_34ee3d3af52fd17844ec8fa53552e64a
#
_entry.id   34ee3d3af52fd17844ec8fa53552e64a
#
_cell.length_a   1.000
_cell.length_b   1.000
_cell.length_c   1.000
_cell.angle_alpha   90.00
_cell.angle_beta   90.00
_cell.angle_gamma   90.00
#
_symmetry.space_group_name_H-M   'P 1'
#
loop_
_entity.id
_entity.type
_entity.pdbx_description
1 polymer ?
#
loop_
_entity_poly.entity_id
_entity_poly.type
_entity_poly.pdbx_seq_one_letter_code
_entity_poly.pdbx_strand_id
1 'polypeptide(L)'
;MFADSGIPSPKADNVAVIDVSGLITSHESSDFTAPAQATSSQIIEFIERAEQDPSVAAIMFRIDSGGGTPVATEEIASAIERTDKPTLSVIRETGASGAYWIASATDTIFANRMSIVGSIGVSGSQIGLEGFMERYNITYRQLVSAEYKDIGSPFREMTEEEKEHIEEQLDEIHKFFADTVASNRNLSQEEKDEIATGMFWTGSKAKELDLVDQLGGQQEAIAYIEDKLDVEVGVVEYKKEPSFGDLFFGIFSEASYYLGKGLGSSMLQNEYNKAHEKFFI
;
A
#
# COMPACT_ATOMS: atom_id res chain seq x y z
N MET A 1 -42.30 25.60 29.96
CA MET A 1 -41.07 26.01 29.31
C MET A 1 -40.02 24.95 29.72
N PHE A 2 -39.97 23.84 28.98
CA PHE A 2 -38.98 22.76 29.22
C PHE A 2 -37.71 23.14 28.52
N ALA A 3 -36.65 23.30 29.27
CA ALA A 3 -35.32 23.55 28.69
C ALA A 3 -34.92 22.37 27.81
N ASP A 4 -34.58 22.67 26.58
CA ASP A 4 -33.95 21.78 25.65
C ASP A 4 -32.64 21.29 26.27
N SER A 5 -32.66 20.03 26.73
CA SER A 5 -31.46 19.37 27.21
C SER A 5 -30.66 19.01 25.98
N GLY A 6 -29.77 19.91 25.56
CA GLY A 6 -28.83 19.72 24.47
C GLY A 6 -27.88 18.54 24.70
N ILE A 7 -28.40 17.33 24.57
CA ILE A 7 -27.60 16.13 24.34
C ILE A 7 -27.19 16.26 22.85
N PRO A 8 -25.90 16.42 22.54
CA PRO A 8 -25.50 16.42 21.14
C PRO A 8 -25.97 15.11 20.52
N SER A 9 -26.71 15.21 19.41
CA SER A 9 -26.99 14.04 18.58
C SER A 9 -25.67 13.33 18.29
N PRO A 10 -25.62 11.98 18.38
CA PRO A 10 -24.43 11.28 17.92
C PRO A 10 -24.14 11.74 16.51
N LYS A 11 -22.88 12.16 16.24
CA LYS A 11 -22.42 12.46 14.88
C LYS A 11 -22.78 11.25 14.01
N ALA A 12 -23.45 11.48 12.90
CA ALA A 12 -23.67 10.42 11.94
C ALA A 12 -22.33 9.97 11.39
N ASP A 13 -22.13 8.67 11.26
CA ASP A 13 -20.90 8.11 10.64
C ASP A 13 -21.01 8.30 9.14
N ASN A 14 -20.68 9.50 8.68
CA ASN A 14 -20.95 9.93 7.31
C ASN A 14 -19.78 9.73 6.34
N VAL A 15 -18.55 9.44 6.85
CA VAL A 15 -17.37 9.20 6.01
C VAL A 15 -16.75 7.85 6.36
N ALA A 16 -16.73 6.94 5.38
CA ALA A 16 -15.99 5.68 5.46
C ALA A 16 -14.51 5.94 5.23
N VAL A 17 -13.65 5.56 6.17
CA VAL A 17 -12.19 5.61 6.00
C VAL A 17 -11.68 4.22 5.73
N ILE A 18 -11.00 4.07 4.58
CA ILE A 18 -10.39 2.82 4.11
C ILE A 18 -8.87 3.02 4.05
N ASP A 19 -8.12 2.17 4.76
CA ASP A 19 -6.66 2.23 4.77
C ASP A 19 -6.05 1.49 3.57
N VAL A 20 -5.13 2.18 2.86
CA VAL A 20 -4.28 1.61 1.80
C VAL A 20 -2.84 1.73 2.26
N SER A 21 -2.37 0.75 3.04
CA SER A 21 -1.05 0.82 3.69
C SER A 21 -0.19 -0.40 3.40
N GLY A 22 1.12 -0.18 3.21
CA GLY A 22 2.08 -1.24 2.92
C GLY A 22 2.08 -1.66 1.44
N LEU A 23 2.46 -2.91 1.14
CA LEU A 23 2.54 -3.41 -0.23
C LEU A 23 1.15 -3.76 -0.78
N ILE A 24 0.81 -3.25 -1.98
CA ILE A 24 -0.47 -3.52 -2.64
C ILE A 24 -0.37 -4.84 -3.43
N THR A 25 -1.23 -5.81 -3.08
CA THR A 25 -1.25 -7.16 -3.66
C THR A 25 -2.68 -7.64 -3.88
N SER A 26 -2.88 -8.68 -4.70
CA SER A 26 -4.21 -9.25 -4.90
C SER A 26 -4.70 -10.09 -3.71
N HIS A 27 -3.79 -10.73 -3.00
CA HIS A 27 -4.08 -11.63 -1.88
C HIS A 27 -3.10 -11.43 -0.72
N GLU A 28 -3.55 -11.71 0.50
CA GLU A 28 -2.67 -11.76 1.66
C GLU A 28 -1.60 -12.84 1.52
N SER A 29 -0.39 -12.53 1.94
CA SER A 29 0.64 -13.54 2.14
C SER A 29 0.27 -14.41 3.34
N SER A 30 0.43 -15.73 3.20
CA SER A 30 0.33 -16.66 4.32
C SER A 30 1.57 -16.64 5.23
N ASP A 31 2.59 -15.86 4.90
CA ASP A 31 3.80 -15.71 5.70
C ASP A 31 3.57 -14.67 6.80
N PHE A 32 3.63 -15.12 8.06
CA PHE A 32 3.48 -14.26 9.25
C PHE A 32 4.58 -13.22 9.42
N THR A 33 5.67 -13.33 8.67
CA THR A 33 6.78 -12.36 8.67
C THR A 33 6.66 -11.34 7.54
N ALA A 34 5.66 -11.48 6.67
CA ALA A 34 5.43 -10.53 5.58
C ALA A 34 5.09 -9.13 6.13
N PRO A 35 5.58 -8.06 5.51
CA PRO A 35 5.20 -6.71 5.86
C PRO A 35 3.70 -6.49 5.66
N ALA A 36 3.16 -5.43 6.27
CA ALA A 36 1.76 -5.05 6.09
C ALA A 36 1.39 -4.96 4.60
N GLN A 37 0.23 -5.48 4.25
CA GLN A 37 -0.26 -5.56 2.87
C GLN A 37 -1.66 -4.96 2.79
N ALA A 38 -1.87 -4.18 1.72
CA ALA A 38 -3.19 -3.74 1.28
C ALA A 38 -3.64 -4.67 0.15
N THR A 39 -4.65 -5.51 0.39
CA THR A 39 -5.12 -6.44 -0.65
C THR A 39 -6.27 -5.85 -1.44
N SER A 40 -6.25 -6.02 -2.78
CA SER A 40 -7.33 -5.52 -3.63
C SER A 40 -8.68 -6.11 -3.26
N SER A 41 -8.73 -7.42 -2.97
CA SER A 41 -9.97 -8.09 -2.57
C SER A 41 -10.61 -7.47 -1.33
N GLN A 42 -9.83 -7.12 -0.32
CA GLN A 42 -10.35 -6.52 0.92
C GLN A 42 -10.76 -5.05 0.73
N ILE A 43 -9.95 -4.28 0.01
CA ILE A 43 -10.25 -2.86 -0.25
C ILE A 43 -11.53 -2.74 -1.09
N ILE A 44 -11.70 -3.58 -2.11
CA ILE A 44 -12.92 -3.63 -2.93
C ILE A 44 -14.13 -4.00 -2.08
N GLU A 45 -14.04 -5.00 -1.18
CA GLU A 45 -15.12 -5.33 -0.25
C GLU A 45 -15.51 -4.11 0.61
N PHE A 46 -14.54 -3.35 1.09
CA PHE A 46 -14.80 -2.14 1.87
C PHE A 46 -15.47 -1.03 1.05
N ILE A 47 -15.03 -0.84 -0.21
CA ILE A 47 -15.65 0.10 -1.14
C ILE A 47 -17.12 -0.28 -1.36
N GLU A 48 -17.39 -1.55 -1.69
CA GLU A 48 -18.75 -2.05 -1.93
C GLU A 48 -19.66 -1.91 -0.70
N ARG A 49 -19.13 -2.20 0.48
CA ARG A 49 -19.88 -2.00 1.74
C ARG A 49 -20.17 -0.53 2.00
N ALA A 50 -19.19 0.35 1.79
CA ALA A 50 -19.38 1.79 1.96
C ALA A 50 -20.35 2.35 0.93
N GLU A 51 -20.32 1.87 -0.31
CA GLU A 51 -21.25 2.24 -1.37
C GLU A 51 -22.71 1.87 -1.02
N GLN A 52 -22.92 0.67 -0.47
CA GLN A 52 -24.25 0.15 -0.11
C GLN A 52 -24.81 0.77 1.19
N ASP A 53 -23.98 1.37 2.04
CA ASP A 53 -24.41 1.94 3.31
C ASP A 53 -25.00 3.37 3.09
N PRO A 54 -26.33 3.55 3.30
CA PRO A 54 -26.95 4.86 3.09
C PRO A 54 -26.52 5.92 4.13
N SER A 55 -25.90 5.54 5.23
CA SER A 55 -25.37 6.48 6.22
C SER A 55 -24.01 7.05 5.82
N VAL A 56 -23.30 6.41 4.87
CA VAL A 56 -22.03 6.88 4.34
C VAL A 56 -22.25 7.90 3.23
N ALA A 57 -21.80 9.11 3.45
CA ALA A 57 -21.93 10.22 2.48
C ALA A 57 -20.69 10.38 1.57
N ALA A 58 -19.52 9.90 2.00
CA ALA A 58 -18.29 9.95 1.22
C ALA A 58 -17.31 8.83 1.65
N ILE A 59 -16.39 8.49 0.76
CA ILE A 59 -15.34 7.49 1.02
C ILE A 59 -13.98 8.18 0.99
N MET A 60 -13.19 7.99 2.06
CA MET A 60 -11.84 8.54 2.20
C MET A 60 -10.82 7.39 2.22
N PHE A 61 -9.88 7.41 1.29
CA PHE A 61 -8.74 6.50 1.24
C PHE A 61 -7.55 7.12 1.95
N ARG A 62 -7.13 6.53 3.05
CA ARG A 62 -5.93 6.95 3.79
C ARG A 62 -4.74 6.15 3.28
N ILE A 63 -3.87 6.81 2.50
CA ILE A 63 -2.81 6.17 1.73
C ILE A 63 -1.46 6.35 2.41
N ASP A 64 -0.76 5.22 2.64
CA ASP A 64 0.62 5.18 3.13
C ASP A 64 1.32 3.95 2.53
N SER A 65 1.64 4.02 1.24
CA SER A 65 2.12 2.89 0.44
C SER A 65 3.10 3.34 -0.64
N GLY A 66 4.12 2.53 -0.87
CA GLY A 66 5.04 2.67 -2.00
C GLY A 66 4.53 2.03 -3.30
N GLY A 67 3.30 1.48 -3.30
CA GLY A 67 2.72 0.79 -4.45
C GLY A 67 2.72 -0.73 -4.31
N GLY A 68 2.60 -1.42 -5.43
CA GLY A 68 2.52 -2.88 -5.46
C GLY A 68 2.33 -3.45 -6.87
N THR A 69 1.60 -4.57 -6.97
CA THR A 69 1.40 -5.23 -8.26
C THR A 69 0.42 -4.47 -9.15
N PRO A 70 0.66 -4.39 -10.46
CA PRO A 70 -0.20 -3.63 -11.38
C PRO A 70 -1.67 -4.07 -11.34
N VAL A 71 -1.93 -5.38 -11.31
CA VAL A 71 -3.30 -5.93 -11.32
C VAL A 71 -4.06 -5.51 -10.06
N ALA A 72 -3.48 -5.69 -8.88
CA ALA A 72 -4.15 -5.30 -7.63
C ALA A 72 -4.43 -3.79 -7.57
N THR A 73 -3.50 -3.00 -8.09
CA THR A 73 -3.64 -1.54 -8.18
C THR A 73 -4.80 -1.14 -9.09
N GLU A 74 -4.84 -1.71 -10.29
CA GLU A 74 -5.88 -1.47 -11.29
C GLU A 74 -7.27 -1.91 -10.78
N GLU A 75 -7.38 -3.07 -10.14
CA GLU A 75 -8.62 -3.55 -9.53
C GLU A 75 -9.19 -2.56 -8.51
N ILE A 76 -8.33 -1.99 -7.64
CA ILE A 76 -8.74 -0.99 -6.64
C ILE A 76 -9.14 0.32 -7.33
N ALA A 77 -8.31 0.83 -8.25
CA ALA A 77 -8.59 2.07 -8.96
C ALA A 77 -9.92 1.98 -9.72
N SER A 78 -10.14 0.89 -10.46
CA SER A 78 -11.41 0.63 -11.15
C SER A 78 -12.60 0.49 -10.20
N ALA A 79 -12.43 0.00 -8.98
CA ALA A 79 -13.51 -0.05 -7.99
C ALA A 79 -13.86 1.35 -7.49
N ILE A 80 -12.86 2.22 -7.28
CA ILE A 80 -13.07 3.63 -6.91
C ILE A 80 -13.83 4.37 -8.02
N GLU A 81 -13.41 4.22 -9.27
CA GLU A 81 -14.03 4.87 -10.43
C GLU A 81 -15.50 4.47 -10.66
N ARG A 82 -15.91 3.31 -10.15
CA ARG A 82 -17.30 2.82 -10.27
C ARG A 82 -18.21 3.26 -9.14
N THR A 83 -17.71 3.85 -8.06
CA THR A 83 -18.59 4.33 -6.98
C THR A 83 -19.25 5.65 -7.34
N ASP A 84 -20.53 5.77 -6.97
CA ASP A 84 -21.29 7.01 -7.15
C ASP A 84 -21.06 8.01 -5.98
N LYS A 85 -20.46 7.56 -4.88
CA LYS A 85 -20.18 8.42 -3.73
C LYS A 85 -18.93 9.26 -3.93
N PRO A 86 -18.91 10.50 -3.41
CA PRO A 86 -17.70 11.32 -3.38
C PRO A 86 -16.52 10.59 -2.75
N THR A 87 -15.38 10.62 -3.43
CA THR A 87 -14.15 9.94 -3.02
C THR A 87 -13.01 10.92 -2.77
N LEU A 88 -12.22 10.65 -1.73
CA LEU A 88 -11.04 11.44 -1.41
C LEU A 88 -9.86 10.53 -1.07
N SER A 89 -8.67 10.94 -1.49
CA SER A 89 -7.41 10.36 -1.02
C SER A 89 -6.68 11.30 -0.08
N VAL A 90 -6.15 10.77 1.01
CA VAL A 90 -5.28 11.47 1.95
C VAL A 90 -3.94 10.74 2.00
N ILE A 91 -2.94 11.26 1.30
CA ILE A 91 -1.59 10.71 1.27
C ILE A 91 -0.85 11.19 2.53
N ARG A 92 -0.40 10.24 3.37
CA ARG A 92 0.36 10.49 4.59
C ARG A 92 1.86 10.62 4.31
N GLU A 93 2.63 9.58 4.58
CA GLU A 93 4.07 9.59 4.31
C GLU A 93 4.34 9.34 2.82
N THR A 94 3.68 8.33 2.23
CA THR A 94 3.96 7.91 0.85
C THR A 94 2.67 7.54 0.12
N GLY A 95 2.53 8.07 -1.09
CA GLY A 95 1.56 7.66 -2.10
C GLY A 95 2.28 7.59 -3.44
N ALA A 96 3.02 6.50 -3.67
CA ALA A 96 3.90 6.37 -4.82
C ALA A 96 3.56 5.14 -5.68
N SER A 97 3.91 5.18 -6.98
CA SER A 97 3.68 4.08 -7.92
C SER A 97 2.21 3.64 -7.91
N GLY A 98 1.89 2.36 -7.75
CA GLY A 98 0.51 1.88 -7.67
C GLY A 98 -0.36 2.59 -6.62
N ALA A 99 0.21 3.05 -5.52
CA ALA A 99 -0.53 3.81 -4.52
C ALA A 99 -0.96 5.20 -5.03
N TYR A 100 -0.14 5.83 -5.87
CA TYR A 100 -0.53 7.07 -6.54
C TYR A 100 -1.57 6.82 -7.63
N TRP A 101 -1.48 5.69 -8.37
CA TRP A 101 -2.53 5.31 -9.30
C TRP A 101 -3.90 5.22 -8.61
N ILE A 102 -3.97 4.54 -7.45
CA ILE A 102 -5.19 4.47 -6.63
C ILE A 102 -5.64 5.88 -6.20
N ALA A 103 -4.70 6.72 -5.73
CA ALA A 103 -5.02 8.10 -5.36
C ALA A 103 -5.61 8.88 -6.53
N SER A 104 -5.05 8.73 -7.74
CA SER A 104 -5.51 9.44 -8.94
C SER A 104 -6.94 9.10 -9.36
N ALA A 105 -7.44 7.92 -8.96
CA ALA A 105 -8.81 7.49 -9.25
C ALA A 105 -9.86 8.14 -8.33
N THR A 106 -9.45 8.91 -7.31
CA THR A 106 -10.39 9.63 -6.42
C THR A 106 -10.68 11.04 -6.92
N ASP A 107 -11.84 11.61 -6.54
CA ASP A 107 -12.26 12.96 -6.95
C ASP A 107 -11.34 14.06 -6.43
N THR A 108 -10.72 13.87 -5.26
CA THR A 108 -9.87 14.90 -4.64
C THR A 108 -8.73 14.26 -3.86
N ILE A 109 -7.51 14.76 -4.09
CA ILE A 109 -6.29 14.24 -3.47
C ILE A 109 -5.72 15.27 -2.50
N PHE A 110 -5.61 14.88 -1.24
CA PHE A 110 -4.88 15.60 -0.20
C PHE A 110 -3.51 14.95 0.03
N ALA A 111 -2.48 15.76 0.23
CA ALA A 111 -1.18 15.26 0.65
C ALA A 111 -0.54 16.23 1.67
N ASN A 112 0.20 15.67 2.61
CA ASN A 112 1.08 16.51 3.42
C ASN A 112 2.17 17.13 2.50
N ARG A 113 2.58 18.35 2.78
CA ARG A 113 3.62 19.03 1.98
C ARG A 113 4.92 18.23 1.82
N MET A 114 5.21 17.36 2.77
CA MET A 114 6.41 16.53 2.81
C MET A 114 6.19 15.07 2.36
N SER A 115 4.96 14.69 2.03
CA SER A 115 4.65 13.35 1.49
C SER A 115 5.45 13.07 0.23
N ILE A 116 5.80 11.81 0.01
CA ILE A 116 6.37 11.32 -1.25
C ILE A 116 5.23 10.93 -2.17
N VAL A 117 5.15 11.57 -3.35
CA VAL A 117 4.04 11.42 -4.30
C VAL A 117 4.57 11.16 -5.70
N GLY A 118 3.85 10.40 -6.51
CA GLY A 118 4.20 10.15 -7.91
C GLY A 118 4.88 8.79 -8.11
N SER A 119 6.14 8.79 -8.58
CA SER A 119 6.83 7.55 -9.00
C SER A 119 5.99 6.75 -10.01
N ILE A 120 5.46 7.48 -11.02
CA ILE A 120 4.66 6.90 -12.09
C ILE A 120 5.59 6.17 -13.04
N GLY A 121 5.71 4.87 -12.82
CA GLY A 121 6.64 4.01 -13.54
C GLY A 121 6.52 2.55 -13.13
N VAL A 122 7.08 1.68 -13.93
CA VAL A 122 7.11 0.23 -13.70
C VAL A 122 8.56 -0.25 -13.74
N SER A 123 8.92 -1.13 -12.83
CA SER A 123 10.27 -1.69 -12.79
C SER A 123 10.24 -3.20 -12.63
N GLY A 124 11.13 -3.89 -13.33
CA GLY A 124 11.49 -5.28 -13.11
C GLY A 124 12.98 -5.39 -12.76
N SER A 125 13.35 -6.35 -11.92
CA SER A 125 14.75 -6.62 -11.60
C SER A 125 15.02 -8.11 -11.56
N GLN A 126 16.20 -8.52 -12.03
CA GLN A 126 16.69 -9.89 -12.00
C GLN A 126 18.09 -9.91 -11.38
N ILE A 127 18.35 -10.91 -10.57
CA ILE A 127 19.71 -11.18 -10.05
C ILE A 127 20.30 -12.30 -10.90
N GLY A 128 21.44 -12.03 -11.57
CA GLY A 128 22.22 -13.05 -12.28
C GLY A 128 23.17 -13.78 -11.31
N LEU A 129 23.17 -15.11 -11.36
CA LEU A 129 24.04 -15.99 -10.58
C LEU A 129 25.00 -16.80 -11.46
N GLU A 130 24.95 -16.65 -12.77
CA GLU A 130 25.76 -17.40 -13.76
C GLU A 130 27.26 -17.27 -13.47
N GLY A 131 27.78 -16.07 -13.29
CA GLY A 131 29.20 -15.83 -12.98
C GLY A 131 29.63 -16.39 -11.62
N PHE A 132 28.72 -16.41 -10.63
CA PHE A 132 28.99 -17.07 -9.36
C PHE A 132 29.11 -18.58 -9.53
N MET A 133 28.18 -19.19 -10.28
CA MET A 133 28.20 -20.64 -10.53
C MET A 133 29.45 -21.06 -11.32
N GLU A 134 29.82 -20.32 -12.35
CA GLU A 134 31.04 -20.57 -13.12
C GLU A 134 32.29 -20.55 -12.22
N ARG A 135 32.42 -19.52 -11.36
CA ARG A 135 33.54 -19.37 -10.44
C ARG A 135 33.70 -20.53 -9.46
N TYR A 136 32.59 -21.15 -9.06
CA TYR A 136 32.57 -22.24 -8.08
C TYR A 136 32.36 -23.64 -8.73
N ASN A 137 32.48 -23.75 -10.06
CA ASN A 137 32.26 -24.97 -10.82
C ASN A 137 30.86 -25.62 -10.56
N ILE A 138 29.85 -24.82 -10.36
CA ILE A 138 28.47 -25.28 -10.21
C ILE A 138 27.86 -25.42 -11.60
N THR A 139 27.39 -26.60 -11.94
CA THR A 139 26.78 -26.88 -13.25
C THR A 139 25.28 -26.69 -13.19
N TYR A 140 24.73 -25.78 -13.98
CA TYR A 140 23.31 -25.66 -14.27
C TYR A 140 22.99 -26.43 -15.54
N ARG A 141 21.91 -27.23 -15.51
CA ARG A 141 21.39 -27.95 -16.68
C ARG A 141 19.95 -27.59 -16.89
N GLN A 142 19.70 -26.77 -17.87
CA GLN A 142 18.36 -26.37 -18.28
C GLN A 142 17.65 -27.55 -18.97
N LEU A 143 16.40 -27.81 -18.59
CA LEU A 143 15.51 -28.78 -19.22
C LEU A 143 14.14 -28.10 -19.40
N VAL A 144 13.89 -27.58 -20.59
CA VAL A 144 12.67 -26.83 -20.91
C VAL A 144 11.91 -27.47 -22.06
N SER A 145 10.61 -27.29 -22.11
CA SER A 145 9.74 -27.79 -23.18
C SER A 145 9.54 -26.79 -24.31
N ALA A 146 9.94 -25.54 -24.12
CA ALA A 146 9.84 -24.44 -25.07
C ALA A 146 10.96 -23.44 -24.81
N GLU A 147 11.37 -22.72 -25.86
CA GLU A 147 12.56 -21.83 -25.89
C GLU A 147 12.59 -20.80 -24.77
N TYR A 148 11.48 -20.09 -24.54
CA TYR A 148 11.39 -19.02 -23.54
C TYR A 148 10.80 -19.45 -22.21
N LYS A 149 10.73 -20.77 -21.91
CA LYS A 149 10.04 -21.26 -20.72
C LYS A 149 10.72 -20.88 -19.40
N ASP A 150 12.00 -20.57 -19.44
CA ASP A 150 12.80 -20.14 -18.29
C ASP A 150 13.30 -18.69 -18.40
N ILE A 151 12.60 -17.88 -19.20
CA ILE A 151 12.87 -16.42 -19.26
C ILE A 151 12.89 -15.84 -17.84
N GLY A 152 13.90 -15.00 -17.54
CA GLY A 152 14.10 -14.49 -16.19
C GLY A 152 14.81 -15.47 -15.23
N SER A 153 15.31 -16.62 -15.70
CA SER A 153 16.14 -17.52 -14.88
C SER A 153 17.39 -16.80 -14.33
N PRO A 154 17.68 -16.88 -13.03
CA PRO A 154 18.91 -16.28 -12.47
C PRO A 154 20.18 -17.07 -12.79
N PHE A 155 20.06 -18.26 -13.39
CA PHE A 155 21.15 -19.21 -13.54
C PHE A 155 21.81 -19.18 -14.92
N ARG A 156 21.38 -18.34 -15.80
CA ARG A 156 21.97 -18.05 -17.12
C ARG A 156 21.80 -16.60 -17.49
N GLU A 157 22.63 -16.09 -18.38
CA GLU A 157 22.42 -14.79 -19.00
C GLU A 157 21.10 -14.77 -19.77
N MET A 158 20.44 -13.64 -19.72
CA MET A 158 19.26 -13.33 -20.52
C MET A 158 19.72 -12.97 -21.94
N THR A 159 19.05 -13.49 -22.96
CA THR A 159 19.33 -13.08 -24.33
C THR A 159 18.80 -11.67 -24.59
N GLU A 160 19.32 -10.99 -25.61
CA GLU A 160 18.81 -9.66 -26.00
C GLU A 160 17.33 -9.72 -26.40
N GLU A 161 16.89 -10.79 -27.07
CA GLU A 161 15.49 -10.99 -27.46
C GLU A 161 14.57 -11.16 -26.23
N GLU A 162 15.01 -11.89 -25.23
CA GLU A 162 14.28 -12.04 -23.96
C GLU A 162 14.19 -10.70 -23.21
N LYS A 163 15.26 -9.94 -23.22
CA LYS A 163 15.31 -8.62 -22.60
C LYS A 163 14.38 -7.63 -23.31
N GLU A 164 14.46 -7.55 -24.64
CA GLU A 164 13.55 -6.72 -25.44
C GLU A 164 12.10 -7.06 -25.16
N HIS A 165 11.76 -8.35 -25.11
CA HIS A 165 10.40 -8.80 -24.80
C HIS A 165 9.93 -8.35 -23.40
N ILE A 166 10.79 -8.44 -22.37
CA ILE A 166 10.45 -7.98 -21.01
C ILE A 166 10.29 -6.45 -21.00
N GLU A 167 11.19 -5.71 -21.66
CA GLU A 167 11.10 -4.26 -21.76
C GLU A 167 9.81 -3.82 -22.45
N GLU A 168 9.38 -4.47 -23.54
CA GLU A 168 8.09 -4.22 -24.19
C GLU A 168 6.90 -4.40 -23.24
N GLN A 169 6.91 -5.45 -22.39
CA GLN A 169 5.83 -5.68 -21.41
C GLN A 169 5.83 -4.59 -20.32
N LEU A 170 7.00 -4.16 -19.86
CA LEU A 170 7.11 -3.07 -18.88
C LEU A 170 6.63 -1.75 -19.49
N ASP A 171 6.95 -1.46 -20.74
CA ASP A 171 6.51 -0.27 -21.46
C ASP A 171 4.99 -0.26 -21.67
N GLU A 172 4.38 -1.40 -21.98
CA GLU A 172 2.93 -1.52 -22.12
C GLU A 172 2.21 -1.19 -20.79
N ILE A 173 2.68 -1.78 -19.68
CA ILE A 173 2.11 -1.51 -18.35
C ILE A 173 2.34 -0.05 -17.95
N HIS A 174 3.54 0.48 -18.19
CA HIS A 174 3.88 1.87 -17.90
C HIS A 174 3.01 2.84 -18.67
N LYS A 175 2.84 2.61 -19.96
CA LYS A 175 1.97 3.44 -20.81
C LYS A 175 0.54 3.44 -20.31
N PHE A 176 -0.01 2.27 -19.96
CA PHE A 176 -1.36 2.16 -19.42
C PHE A 176 -1.50 2.96 -18.11
N PHE A 177 -0.56 2.81 -17.19
CA PHE A 177 -0.52 3.55 -15.93
C PHE A 177 -0.46 5.07 -16.15
N ALA A 178 0.48 5.54 -16.99
CA ALA A 178 0.65 6.97 -17.28
C ALA A 178 -0.58 7.58 -17.97
N ASP A 179 -1.18 6.85 -18.91
CA ASP A 179 -2.40 7.29 -19.60
C ASP A 179 -3.60 7.39 -18.65
N THR A 180 -3.75 6.42 -17.73
CA THR A 180 -4.82 6.44 -16.72
C THR A 180 -4.66 7.61 -15.78
N VAL A 181 -3.45 7.84 -15.23
CA VAL A 181 -3.19 8.99 -14.36
C VAL A 181 -3.44 10.31 -15.09
N ALA A 182 -2.94 10.45 -16.32
CA ALA A 182 -3.16 11.66 -17.09
C ALA A 182 -4.64 11.92 -17.36
N SER A 183 -5.42 10.88 -17.64
CA SER A 183 -6.88 10.98 -17.78
C SER A 183 -7.54 11.42 -16.48
N ASN A 184 -7.22 10.78 -15.36
CA ASN A 184 -7.81 11.05 -14.05
C ASN A 184 -7.48 12.45 -13.53
N ARG A 185 -6.29 12.96 -13.87
CA ARG A 185 -5.82 14.29 -13.47
C ARG A 185 -6.05 15.37 -14.52
N ASN A 186 -6.67 15.05 -15.68
CA ASN A 186 -6.88 15.95 -16.82
C ASN A 186 -5.60 16.62 -17.33
N LEU A 187 -4.49 15.88 -17.36
CA LEU A 187 -3.19 16.37 -17.78
C LEU A 187 -3.07 16.37 -19.32
N SER A 188 -2.39 17.37 -19.84
CA SER A 188 -1.95 17.39 -21.26
C SER A 188 -0.88 16.33 -21.54
N GLN A 189 -0.58 16.11 -22.80
CA GLN A 189 0.49 15.18 -23.19
C GLN A 189 1.86 15.63 -22.64
N GLU A 190 2.16 16.94 -22.63
CA GLU A 190 3.42 17.48 -22.13
C GLU A 190 3.55 17.26 -20.61
N GLU A 191 2.48 17.53 -19.84
CA GLU A 191 2.45 17.27 -18.41
C GLU A 191 2.56 15.78 -18.10
N LYS A 192 1.89 14.91 -18.87
CA LYS A 192 2.04 13.46 -18.73
C LYS A 192 3.49 13.03 -18.93
N ASP A 193 4.15 13.52 -19.98
CA ASP A 193 5.54 13.17 -20.28
C ASP A 193 6.49 13.65 -19.17
N GLU A 194 6.19 14.79 -18.50
CA GLU A 194 6.95 15.27 -17.35
C GLU A 194 6.83 14.34 -16.15
N ILE A 195 5.61 13.83 -15.86
CA ILE A 195 5.33 13.07 -14.63
C ILE A 195 5.58 11.56 -14.80
N ALA A 196 5.56 11.02 -16.01
CA ALA A 196 5.66 9.59 -16.31
C ALA A 196 7.12 9.10 -16.45
N THR A 197 8.02 9.65 -15.66
CA THR A 197 9.46 9.33 -15.69
C THR A 197 9.91 8.37 -14.59
N GLY A 198 8.97 7.93 -13.74
CA GLY A 198 9.28 7.16 -12.54
C GLY A 198 9.82 8.01 -11.37
N MET A 199 9.97 9.31 -11.53
CA MET A 199 10.38 10.22 -10.46
C MET A 199 9.28 10.43 -9.43
N PHE A 200 9.67 10.74 -8.21
CA PHE A 200 8.76 11.13 -7.13
C PHE A 200 9.03 12.58 -6.71
N TRP A 201 8.03 13.19 -6.12
CA TRP A 201 8.08 14.57 -5.66
C TRP A 201 7.58 14.69 -4.22
N THR A 202 7.92 15.80 -3.57
CA THR A 202 7.26 16.17 -2.32
C THR A 202 5.80 16.57 -2.60
N GLY A 203 4.91 16.44 -1.62
CA GLY A 203 3.52 16.86 -1.78
C GLY A 203 3.37 18.32 -2.24
N SER A 204 4.28 19.23 -1.77
CA SER A 204 4.31 20.62 -2.26
C SER A 204 4.57 20.68 -3.76
N LYS A 205 5.57 19.95 -4.28
CA LYS A 205 5.87 19.94 -5.72
C LYS A 205 4.82 19.20 -6.52
N ALA A 206 4.27 18.11 -5.98
CA ALA A 206 3.18 17.36 -6.61
C ALA A 206 1.92 18.24 -6.82
N LYS A 207 1.66 19.19 -5.91
CA LYS A 207 0.60 20.18 -6.10
C LYS A 207 0.88 21.14 -7.24
N GLU A 208 2.12 21.58 -7.43
CA GLU A 208 2.52 22.43 -8.57
C GLU A 208 2.43 21.70 -9.92
N LEU A 209 2.46 20.37 -9.90
CA LEU A 209 2.35 19.49 -11.06
C LEU A 209 0.92 18.93 -11.25
N ASP A 210 -0.07 19.50 -10.58
CA ASP A 210 -1.47 19.07 -10.59
C ASP A 210 -1.70 17.59 -10.21
N LEU A 211 -0.72 16.96 -9.56
CA LEU A 211 -0.83 15.61 -9.02
C LEU A 211 -1.56 15.56 -7.66
N VAL A 212 -1.69 16.69 -6.98
CA VAL A 212 -2.37 16.85 -5.69
C VAL A 212 -3.25 18.08 -5.73
N ASP A 213 -4.50 17.96 -5.25
CA ASP A 213 -5.46 19.06 -5.26
C ASP A 213 -5.26 20.02 -4.09
N GLN A 214 -4.96 19.48 -2.91
CA GLN A 214 -4.82 20.28 -1.70
C GLN A 214 -3.68 19.78 -0.80
N LEU A 215 -3.00 20.72 -0.15
CA LEU A 215 -2.03 20.39 0.89
C LEU A 215 -2.75 20.32 2.24
N GLY A 216 -2.62 19.18 2.90
CA GLY A 216 -3.25 18.93 4.20
C GLY A 216 -3.21 17.46 4.56
N GLY A 217 -3.81 17.12 5.68
CA GLY A 217 -4.02 15.77 6.15
C GLY A 217 -5.50 15.45 6.30
N GLN A 218 -5.78 14.44 7.12
CA GLN A 218 -7.15 13.97 7.35
C GLN A 218 -8.09 15.04 7.91
N GLN A 219 -7.58 15.96 8.73
CA GLN A 219 -8.41 17.02 9.31
C GLN A 219 -8.88 18.02 8.25
N GLU A 220 -7.99 18.42 7.34
CA GLU A 220 -8.30 19.31 6.24
C GLU A 220 -9.24 18.63 5.22
N ALA A 221 -9.06 17.33 4.98
CA ALA A 221 -9.94 16.55 4.12
C ALA A 221 -11.34 16.42 4.73
N ILE A 222 -11.48 16.23 6.04
CA ILE A 222 -12.78 16.22 6.74
C ILE A 222 -13.45 17.57 6.61
N ALA A 223 -12.76 18.66 6.92
CA ALA A 223 -13.30 20.00 6.80
C ALA A 223 -13.77 20.32 5.36
N TYR A 224 -13.05 19.83 4.35
CA TYR A 224 -13.45 19.94 2.95
C TYR A 224 -14.76 19.19 2.65
N ILE A 225 -14.93 17.97 3.20
CA ILE A 225 -16.17 17.19 3.03
C ILE A 225 -17.33 17.89 3.72
N GLU A 226 -17.14 18.40 4.94
CA GLU A 226 -18.15 19.14 5.69
C GLU A 226 -18.67 20.36 4.92
N ASP A 227 -17.73 21.12 4.32
CA ASP A 227 -18.08 22.29 3.49
C ASP A 227 -18.76 21.88 2.19
N LYS A 228 -18.26 20.84 1.51
CA LYS A 228 -18.77 20.40 0.21
C LYS A 228 -20.17 19.78 0.29
N LEU A 229 -20.46 19.04 1.35
CA LEU A 229 -21.72 18.30 1.51
C LEU A 229 -22.70 18.97 2.46
N ASP A 230 -22.32 20.06 3.13
CA ASP A 230 -23.10 20.76 4.17
C ASP A 230 -23.59 19.82 5.28
N VAL A 231 -22.67 18.96 5.78
CA VAL A 231 -22.93 17.95 6.82
C VAL A 231 -21.90 18.05 7.95
N GLU A 232 -22.29 17.64 9.15
CA GLU A 232 -21.32 17.41 10.23
C GLU A 232 -20.80 15.97 10.13
N VAL A 233 -19.49 15.82 9.86
CA VAL A 233 -18.88 14.52 9.56
C VAL A 233 -18.54 13.74 10.83
N GLY A 234 -19.08 12.52 10.92
CA GLY A 234 -18.51 11.41 11.69
C GLY A 234 -17.57 10.59 10.81
N VAL A 235 -16.65 9.86 11.43
CA VAL A 235 -15.72 8.98 10.73
C VAL A 235 -15.96 7.55 11.19
N VAL A 236 -16.16 6.63 10.24
CA VAL A 236 -16.19 5.20 10.48
C VAL A 236 -15.01 4.53 9.75
N GLU A 237 -14.16 3.85 10.51
CA GLU A 237 -13.02 3.15 9.93
C GLU A 237 -13.42 1.74 9.49
N TYR A 238 -13.21 1.45 8.21
CA TYR A 238 -13.40 0.12 7.62
C TYR A 238 -12.08 -0.65 7.80
N LYS A 239 -12.10 -1.56 8.76
CA LYS A 239 -10.94 -2.41 9.11
C LYS A 239 -11.32 -3.87 9.02
N LYS A 240 -10.34 -4.70 8.71
CA LYS A 240 -10.48 -6.15 8.84
C LYS A 240 -10.74 -6.46 10.30
N GLU A 241 -11.84 -7.13 10.58
CA GLU A 241 -12.05 -7.67 11.91
C GLU A 241 -11.01 -8.77 12.20
N PRO A 242 -10.33 -8.72 13.34
CA PRO A 242 -9.35 -9.74 13.68
C PRO A 242 -10.06 -11.11 13.69
N SER A 243 -9.54 -12.04 12.91
CA SER A 243 -10.05 -13.40 12.91
C SER A 243 -9.81 -14.05 14.30
N PHE A 244 -10.57 -15.11 14.63
CA PHE A 244 -10.30 -15.87 15.86
C PHE A 244 -8.85 -16.37 15.91
N GLY A 245 -8.24 -16.66 14.74
CA GLY A 245 -6.82 -16.99 14.62
C GLY A 245 -5.91 -15.85 15.03
N ASP A 246 -6.19 -14.62 14.61
CA ASP A 246 -5.38 -13.44 14.92
C ASP A 246 -5.41 -13.13 16.43
N LEU A 247 -6.61 -13.24 17.03
CA LEU A 247 -6.78 -13.11 18.48
C LEU A 247 -6.03 -14.20 19.25
N PHE A 248 -6.11 -15.44 18.80
CA PHE A 248 -5.46 -16.59 19.44
C PHE A 248 -3.93 -16.48 19.31
N PHE A 249 -3.42 -16.16 18.12
CA PHE A 249 -1.98 -15.95 17.90
C PHE A 249 -1.45 -14.71 18.61
N GLY A 250 -2.21 -13.63 18.72
CA GLY A 250 -1.84 -12.44 19.48
C GLY A 250 -1.59 -12.81 20.97
N ILE A 251 -2.49 -13.56 21.58
CA ILE A 251 -2.35 -14.05 22.96
C ILE A 251 -1.15 -15.01 23.09
N PHE A 252 -0.96 -15.91 22.10
CA PHE A 252 0.15 -16.87 22.13
C PHE A 252 1.50 -16.23 21.90
N SER A 253 1.62 -15.21 21.03
CA SER A 253 2.88 -14.49 20.77
C SER A 253 3.31 -13.73 22.04
N GLU A 254 2.39 -13.08 22.72
CA GLU A 254 2.66 -12.35 23.96
C GLU A 254 3.05 -13.33 25.09
N ALA A 255 2.32 -14.43 25.24
CA ALA A 255 2.67 -15.49 26.19
C ALA A 255 4.03 -16.13 25.88
N SER A 256 4.35 -16.39 24.61
CA SER A 256 5.63 -16.95 24.19
C SER A 256 6.78 -15.98 24.41
N TYR A 257 6.56 -14.67 24.22
CA TYR A 257 7.55 -13.64 24.54
C TYR A 257 7.87 -13.61 26.03
N TYR A 258 6.86 -13.63 26.91
CA TYR A 258 7.06 -13.65 28.37
C TYR A 258 7.69 -14.96 28.86
N LEU A 259 7.33 -16.10 28.27
CA LEU A 259 7.95 -17.40 28.53
C LEU A 259 9.44 -17.39 28.10
N GLY A 260 9.74 -16.91 26.90
CA GLY A 260 11.12 -16.77 26.40
C GLY A 260 11.97 -15.84 27.26
N LYS A 261 11.39 -14.72 27.70
CA LYS A 261 12.03 -13.76 28.61
C LYS A 261 12.26 -14.37 29.99
N GLY A 262 11.28 -15.11 30.54
CA GLY A 262 11.40 -15.82 31.80
C GLY A 262 12.48 -16.91 31.78
N LEU A 263 12.50 -17.73 30.74
CA LEU A 263 13.53 -18.78 30.56
C LEU A 263 14.92 -18.18 30.31
N GLY A 264 15.02 -17.14 29.48
CA GLY A 264 16.28 -16.45 29.21
C GLY A 264 16.89 -15.81 30.47
N SER A 265 16.06 -15.13 31.27
CA SER A 265 16.53 -14.53 32.54
C SER A 265 16.95 -15.58 33.56
N SER A 266 16.24 -16.71 33.66
CA SER A 266 16.62 -17.80 34.59
C SER A 266 17.91 -18.52 34.16
N MET A 267 18.15 -18.67 32.83
CA MET A 267 19.42 -19.22 32.32
C MET A 267 20.61 -18.30 32.61
N LEU A 268 20.46 -17.00 32.36
CA LEU A 268 21.50 -16.00 32.65
C LEU A 268 21.79 -15.91 34.14
N GLN A 269 20.80 -16.00 34.99
CA GLN A 269 20.99 -16.00 36.44
C GLN A 269 21.71 -17.26 36.94
N ASN A 270 21.41 -18.39 36.33
CA ASN A 270 22.07 -19.65 36.65
C ASN A 270 23.56 -19.68 36.23
N GLU A 271 23.88 -19.12 35.06
CA GLU A 271 25.25 -18.97 34.59
C GLU A 271 26.03 -17.94 35.43
N TYR A 272 25.37 -16.84 35.82
CA TYR A 272 25.99 -15.84 36.71
C TYR A 272 26.28 -16.45 38.09
N ASN A 273 25.38 -17.23 38.70
CA ASN A 273 25.60 -17.89 39.97
C ASN A 273 26.72 -18.94 39.89
N LYS A 274 26.79 -19.74 38.83
CA LYS A 274 27.89 -20.70 38.59
C LYS A 274 29.25 -20.02 38.40
N ALA A 275 29.28 -18.86 37.76
CA ALA A 275 30.52 -18.09 37.62
C ALA A 275 30.97 -17.52 38.97
N HIS A 276 30.05 -17.06 39.80
CA HIS A 276 30.35 -16.52 41.13
C HIS A 276 30.88 -17.59 42.10
N GLU A 277 30.35 -18.82 42.05
CA GLU A 277 30.84 -19.92 42.90
C GLU A 277 32.27 -20.34 42.54
N LYS A 278 32.72 -20.17 41.28
CA LYS A 278 34.07 -20.49 40.84
C LYS A 278 35.16 -19.48 41.26
N PHE A 279 34.76 -18.29 41.70
CA PHE A 279 35.67 -17.21 42.08
C PHE A 279 35.94 -17.15 43.60
N PHE A 280 35.27 -17.98 44.39
CA PHE A 280 35.37 -18.01 45.87
C PHE A 280 35.87 -19.36 46.43
N ILE A 281 36.63 -20.14 45.63
CA ILE A 281 37.42 -21.32 46.13
C ILE A 281 38.89 -21.07 45.93
#